data_c1d4e2645d599e1ac3ab41f51a92b085
#
_entry.id   c1d4e2645d599e1ac3ab41f51a92b085
#
_cell.length_a   1.000
_cell.length_b   1.000
_cell.length_c   1.000
_cell.angle_alpha   90.00
_cell.angle_beta   90.00
_cell.angle_gamma   90.00
#
_symmetry.space_group_name_H-M   'P 1'
#
loop_
_entity.id
_entity.type
_entity.pdbx_description
1 polymer ?
#
loop_
_entity_poly.entity_id
_entity_poly.type
_entity_poly.pdbx_seq_one_letter_code
_entity_poly.pdbx_strand_id
1 'polypeptide(L)'
;MLVAFHGGSGQAEQMEKLTGFMALGSEQDFFVAYPQGINRGWNDGRELPHRREIDDVEYIVKLVDHLCESFPVDRQRVFACGISNGGFFAQYLAVRAPGLLAGVVSVAATVHEPMFSGKAPAEPVAIMFVLGKDDPVVPFFGGDIELARKKAGQVVPFDLGINFWLQANHRSAANHADSQCVETVLPLLADDDGTRVVKRVYEVFGNSETSECAESGDVAVSGKPHGKPVVACIVEGGGHAWPCGWQYYREKFIGKTSVQFDTSSEIVRFLFESTK
;
A
#
# COMPACT_ATOMS: atom_id res chain seq x y z
N MET A 1 7.13 -12.80 7.26
CA MET A 1 8.04 -12.47 6.12
C MET A 1 7.48 -11.28 5.36
N LEU A 2 8.34 -10.36 4.89
CA LEU A 2 7.97 -9.23 4.04
C LEU A 2 8.57 -9.41 2.65
N VAL A 3 7.76 -9.28 1.59
CA VAL A 3 8.19 -9.28 0.19
C VAL A 3 8.15 -7.85 -0.33
N ALA A 4 9.28 -7.30 -0.76
CA ALA A 4 9.42 -5.89 -1.14
C ALA A 4 9.69 -5.74 -2.64
N PHE A 5 8.75 -5.13 -3.37
CA PHE A 5 8.78 -5.00 -4.83
C PHE A 5 9.37 -3.66 -5.28
N HIS A 6 10.40 -3.70 -6.10
CA HIS A 6 10.99 -2.50 -6.71
C HIS A 6 10.04 -1.81 -7.70
N GLY A 7 10.23 -0.54 -7.95
CA GLY A 7 9.49 0.23 -8.97
C GLY A 7 9.89 -0.13 -10.40
N GLY A 8 9.18 0.42 -11.37
CA GLY A 8 9.49 0.26 -12.79
C GLY A 8 10.91 0.73 -13.12
N SER A 9 11.64 -0.05 -13.90
CA SER A 9 13.06 0.12 -14.21
C SER A 9 14.00 -0.01 -12.99
N GLY A 10 13.48 -0.43 -11.83
CA GLY A 10 14.24 -0.67 -10.61
C GLY A 10 14.94 -2.03 -10.57
N GLN A 11 15.59 -2.30 -9.46
CA GLN A 11 16.30 -3.55 -9.16
C GLN A 11 16.11 -3.91 -7.68
N ALA A 12 16.25 -5.21 -7.37
CA ALA A 12 16.13 -5.72 -6.01
C ALA A 12 17.10 -5.04 -5.03
N GLU A 13 18.37 -4.88 -5.43
CA GLU A 13 19.41 -4.24 -4.60
C GLU A 13 19.14 -2.76 -4.37
N GLN A 14 18.48 -2.09 -5.31
CA GLN A 14 18.07 -0.70 -5.14
C GLN A 14 16.89 -0.59 -4.16
N MET A 15 15.97 -1.55 -4.18
CA MET A 15 14.86 -1.61 -3.25
C MET A 15 15.34 -1.86 -1.82
N GLU A 16 16.32 -2.76 -1.62
CA GLU A 16 16.96 -2.97 -0.32
C GLU A 16 17.55 -1.67 0.23
N LYS A 17 18.35 -0.97 -0.58
CA LYS A 17 18.98 0.30 -0.20
C LYS A 17 17.95 1.40 0.08
N LEU A 18 16.83 1.41 -0.66
CA LEU A 18 15.78 2.42 -0.49
C LEU A 18 15.02 2.24 0.82
N THR A 19 14.77 0.99 1.19
CA THR A 19 13.87 0.66 2.31
C THR A 19 14.58 0.39 3.63
N GLY A 20 15.82 -0.10 3.58
CA GLY A 20 16.57 -0.49 4.79
C GLY A 20 15.93 -1.64 5.60
N PHE A 21 15.01 -2.40 5.01
CA PHE A 21 14.29 -3.46 5.74
C PHE A 21 15.19 -4.58 6.26
N MET A 22 16.39 -4.77 5.70
CA MET A 22 17.34 -5.77 6.23
C MET A 22 17.76 -5.45 7.67
N ALA A 23 18.01 -4.18 7.98
CA ALA A 23 18.30 -3.74 9.35
C ALA A 23 17.09 -3.95 10.27
N LEU A 24 15.91 -3.47 9.86
CA LEU A 24 14.67 -3.65 10.62
C LEU A 24 14.31 -5.12 10.82
N GLY A 25 14.53 -5.97 9.80
CA GLY A 25 14.28 -7.41 9.89
C GLY A 25 15.20 -8.10 10.88
N SER A 26 16.47 -7.69 10.93
CA SER A 26 17.43 -8.20 11.92
C SER A 26 17.10 -7.75 13.34
N GLU A 27 16.58 -6.53 13.52
CA GLU A 27 16.22 -5.99 14.83
C GLU A 27 14.90 -6.57 15.37
N GLN A 28 13.94 -6.87 14.47
CA GLN A 28 12.57 -7.27 14.84
C GLN A 28 12.24 -8.72 14.47
N ASP A 29 13.23 -9.51 14.09
CA ASP A 29 13.14 -10.95 13.80
C ASP A 29 12.10 -11.30 12.71
N PHE A 30 12.28 -10.73 11.52
CA PHE A 30 11.50 -11.11 10.35
C PHE A 30 12.33 -11.23 9.07
N PHE A 31 11.94 -12.15 8.20
CA PHE A 31 12.58 -12.34 6.89
C PHE A 31 12.12 -11.27 5.89
N VAL A 32 13.06 -10.83 5.04
CA VAL A 32 12.77 -9.94 3.92
C VAL A 32 13.19 -10.60 2.62
N ALA A 33 12.31 -10.59 1.63
CA ALA A 33 12.61 -11.02 0.27
C ALA A 33 12.51 -9.83 -0.70
N TYR A 34 13.53 -9.65 -1.52
CA TYR A 34 13.58 -8.65 -2.59
C TYR A 34 13.63 -9.37 -3.96
N PRO A 35 12.47 -9.78 -4.50
CA PRO A 35 12.46 -10.43 -5.80
C PRO A 35 12.82 -9.45 -6.92
N GLN A 36 13.39 -9.99 -8.01
CA GLN A 36 13.71 -9.23 -9.22
C GLN A 36 12.67 -9.50 -10.30
N GLY A 37 11.94 -8.47 -10.71
CA GLY A 37 11.00 -8.55 -11.82
C GLY A 37 11.70 -8.65 -13.17
N ILE A 38 11.15 -9.45 -14.09
CA ILE A 38 11.63 -9.60 -15.46
C ILE A 38 11.61 -8.24 -16.15
N ASN A 39 12.70 -7.93 -16.89
CA ASN A 39 12.85 -6.63 -17.53
C ASN A 39 12.66 -5.43 -16.58
N ARG A 40 13.07 -5.61 -15.32
CA ARG A 40 13.07 -4.58 -14.27
C ARG A 40 11.69 -3.97 -14.01
N GLY A 41 10.68 -4.81 -13.86
CA GLY A 41 9.32 -4.39 -13.51
C GLY A 41 8.36 -5.58 -13.43
N TRP A 42 7.12 -5.32 -13.09
CA TRP A 42 6.07 -6.27 -12.73
C TRP A 42 4.87 -6.15 -13.67
N ASN A 43 4.28 -7.28 -14.01
CA ASN A 43 2.94 -7.32 -14.63
C ASN A 43 1.89 -7.10 -13.53
N ASP A 44 1.49 -5.87 -13.37
CA ASP A 44 0.58 -5.41 -12.33
C ASP A 44 -0.88 -5.32 -12.78
N GLY A 45 -1.22 -5.91 -13.92
CA GLY A 45 -2.58 -5.93 -14.47
C GLY A 45 -3.00 -4.69 -15.25
N ARG A 46 -2.12 -3.70 -15.45
CA ARG A 46 -2.40 -2.54 -16.32
C ARG A 46 -2.37 -2.86 -17.82
N GLU A 47 -2.20 -4.13 -18.18
CA GLU A 47 -2.18 -4.63 -19.57
C GLU A 47 -1.13 -3.97 -20.48
N LEU A 48 -0.01 -3.56 -19.92
CA LEU A 48 1.09 -2.96 -20.68
C LEU A 48 1.62 -3.99 -21.70
N PRO A 49 1.71 -3.66 -23.02
CA PRO A 49 2.00 -4.64 -24.06
C PRO A 49 3.26 -5.48 -23.85
N HIS A 50 4.29 -4.88 -23.27
CA HIS A 50 5.59 -5.55 -23.03
C HIS A 50 5.61 -6.41 -21.75
N ARG A 51 4.45 -6.58 -21.06
CA ARG A 51 4.33 -7.35 -19.82
C ARG A 51 3.23 -8.40 -19.81
N ARG A 52 2.32 -8.38 -20.78
CA ARG A 52 1.13 -9.25 -20.82
C ARG A 52 1.41 -10.73 -20.67
N GLU A 53 2.56 -11.20 -21.20
CA GLU A 53 2.92 -12.61 -21.24
C GLU A 53 3.73 -13.06 -20.01
N ILE A 54 4.02 -12.14 -19.08
CA ILE A 54 4.78 -12.45 -17.87
C ILE A 54 3.81 -12.74 -16.74
N ASP A 55 3.89 -13.93 -16.15
CA ASP A 55 3.12 -14.32 -14.97
C ASP A 55 3.93 -14.09 -13.68
N ASP A 56 4.03 -12.81 -13.30
CA ASP A 56 4.70 -12.46 -12.05
C ASP A 56 3.91 -12.91 -10.81
N VAL A 57 2.58 -13.13 -10.91
CA VAL A 57 1.77 -13.64 -9.81
C VAL A 57 2.18 -15.08 -9.51
N GLU A 58 2.24 -15.95 -10.51
CA GLU A 58 2.68 -17.34 -10.33
C GLU A 58 4.12 -17.40 -9.81
N TYR A 59 5.01 -16.53 -10.32
CA TYR A 59 6.37 -16.43 -9.83
C TYR A 59 6.42 -16.16 -8.33
N ILE A 60 5.68 -15.15 -7.84
CA ILE A 60 5.71 -14.80 -6.42
C ILE A 60 5.02 -15.85 -5.55
N VAL A 61 3.93 -16.48 -6.02
CA VAL A 61 3.32 -17.61 -5.30
C VAL A 61 4.34 -18.71 -5.07
N LYS A 62 5.03 -19.17 -6.13
CA LYS A 62 6.06 -20.21 -6.04
C LYS A 62 7.26 -19.79 -5.18
N LEU A 63 7.67 -18.52 -5.25
CA LEU A 63 8.73 -17.98 -4.40
C LEU A 63 8.34 -18.04 -2.92
N VAL A 64 7.14 -17.61 -2.57
CA VAL A 64 6.63 -17.64 -1.20
C VAL A 64 6.55 -19.08 -0.69
N ASP A 65 6.01 -20.01 -1.49
CA ASP A 65 5.93 -21.43 -1.12
C ASP A 65 7.33 -22.00 -0.85
N HIS A 66 8.27 -21.77 -1.75
CA HIS A 66 9.67 -22.20 -1.58
C HIS A 66 10.33 -21.61 -0.32
N LEU A 67 10.10 -20.33 -0.03
CA LEU A 67 10.68 -19.69 1.15
C LEU A 67 10.04 -20.22 2.45
N CYS A 68 8.74 -20.51 2.46
CA CYS A 68 8.07 -21.10 3.61
C CYS A 68 8.50 -22.56 3.86
N GLU A 69 8.88 -23.30 2.82
CA GLU A 69 9.41 -24.67 2.93
C GLU A 69 10.89 -24.67 3.41
N SER A 70 11.66 -23.68 3.00
CA SER A 70 13.11 -23.63 3.22
C SER A 70 13.52 -22.92 4.51
N PHE A 71 12.66 -22.05 5.05
CA PHE A 71 12.95 -21.20 6.21
C PHE A 71 11.78 -21.25 7.20
N PRO A 72 12.00 -20.93 8.49
CA PRO A 72 10.94 -20.88 9.51
C PRO A 72 10.02 -19.66 9.33
N VAL A 73 9.36 -19.57 8.20
CA VAL A 73 8.42 -18.51 7.84
C VAL A 73 6.99 -18.97 8.16
N ASP A 74 6.26 -18.17 8.93
CA ASP A 74 4.84 -18.37 9.14
C ASP A 74 4.06 -18.02 7.86
N ARG A 75 3.42 -19.01 7.26
CA ARG A 75 2.63 -18.88 6.02
C ARG A 75 1.45 -17.92 6.16
N GLN A 76 0.92 -17.76 7.37
CA GLN A 76 -0.18 -16.84 7.65
C GLN A 76 0.29 -15.40 7.86
N ARG A 77 1.60 -15.17 7.95
CA ARG A 77 2.22 -13.86 8.19
C ARG A 77 3.17 -13.48 7.06
N VAL A 78 2.68 -13.64 5.82
CA VAL A 78 3.36 -13.15 4.61
C VAL A 78 2.75 -11.81 4.21
N PHE A 79 3.59 -10.82 4.04
CA PHE A 79 3.23 -9.43 3.73
C PHE A 79 3.92 -8.98 2.46
N ALA A 80 3.34 -8.00 1.78
CA ALA A 80 3.95 -7.39 0.60
C ALA A 80 3.96 -5.87 0.69
N CYS A 81 5.02 -5.26 0.19
CA CYS A 81 5.05 -3.82 -0.08
C CYS A 81 5.76 -3.53 -1.40
N GLY A 82 5.56 -2.34 -1.93
CA GLY A 82 6.29 -1.91 -3.12
C GLY A 82 6.08 -0.45 -3.44
N ILE A 83 6.95 0.08 -4.31
CA ILE A 83 6.86 1.46 -4.80
C ILE A 83 6.44 1.49 -6.26
N SER A 84 5.57 2.43 -6.65
CA SER A 84 5.19 2.67 -8.04
C SER A 84 4.65 1.39 -8.71
N ASN A 85 5.25 0.90 -9.79
CA ASN A 85 4.91 -0.39 -10.41
C ASN A 85 4.91 -1.55 -9.38
N GLY A 86 5.85 -1.58 -8.43
CA GLY A 86 5.86 -2.57 -7.35
C GLY A 86 4.69 -2.38 -6.37
N GLY A 87 4.24 -1.15 -6.12
CA GLY A 87 3.06 -0.86 -5.31
C GLY A 87 1.76 -1.29 -5.99
N PHE A 88 1.62 -1.04 -7.29
CA PHE A 88 0.51 -1.58 -8.09
C PHE A 88 0.52 -3.11 -8.09
N PHE A 89 1.70 -3.70 -8.26
CA PHE A 89 1.83 -5.16 -8.28
C PHE A 89 1.51 -5.79 -6.91
N ALA A 90 1.90 -5.19 -5.80
CA ALA A 90 1.55 -5.69 -4.46
C ALA A 90 0.02 -5.74 -4.27
N GLN A 91 -0.71 -4.72 -4.71
CA GLN A 91 -2.18 -4.70 -4.72
C GLN A 91 -2.75 -5.78 -5.66
N TYR A 92 -2.22 -5.86 -6.89
CA TYR A 92 -2.66 -6.84 -7.89
C TYR A 92 -2.45 -8.27 -7.42
N LEU A 93 -1.34 -8.56 -6.76
CA LEU A 93 -1.04 -9.86 -6.16
C LEU A 93 -2.09 -10.25 -5.10
N ALA A 94 -2.51 -9.33 -4.23
CA ALA A 94 -3.56 -9.59 -3.25
C ALA A 94 -4.92 -9.90 -3.90
N VAL A 95 -5.22 -9.25 -5.04
CA VAL A 95 -6.45 -9.53 -5.81
C VAL A 95 -6.39 -10.88 -6.52
N ARG A 96 -5.21 -11.25 -7.08
CA ARG A 96 -5.04 -12.43 -7.95
C ARG A 96 -4.69 -13.71 -7.21
N ALA A 97 -4.09 -13.60 -6.03
CA ALA A 97 -3.72 -14.71 -5.16
C ALA A 97 -4.35 -14.53 -3.77
N PRO A 98 -5.70 -14.68 -3.65
CA PRO A 98 -6.39 -14.50 -2.37
C PRO A 98 -5.84 -15.48 -1.32
N GLY A 99 -5.68 -14.99 -0.08
CA GLY A 99 -5.09 -15.74 1.03
C GLY A 99 -3.56 -15.87 1.01
N LEU A 100 -2.88 -15.37 -0.03
CA LEU A 100 -1.42 -15.36 -0.06
C LEU A 100 -0.83 -14.36 0.93
N LEU A 101 -1.44 -13.18 1.04
CA LEU A 101 -0.93 -12.04 1.81
C LEU A 101 -1.83 -11.70 2.98
N ALA A 102 -1.25 -11.54 4.16
CA ALA A 102 -1.93 -11.04 5.36
C ALA A 102 -2.08 -9.52 5.35
N GLY A 103 -1.22 -8.80 4.64
CA GLY A 103 -1.27 -7.36 4.50
C GLY A 103 -0.43 -6.84 3.34
N VAL A 104 -0.79 -5.67 2.85
CA VAL A 104 -0.16 -5.00 1.70
C VAL A 104 0.11 -3.54 1.99
N VAL A 105 1.25 -3.03 1.52
CA VAL A 105 1.52 -1.59 1.51
C VAL A 105 1.90 -1.13 0.10
N SER A 106 1.19 -0.12 -0.37
CA SER A 106 1.39 0.48 -1.68
C SER A 106 1.96 1.90 -1.55
N VAL A 107 3.20 2.11 -2.01
CA VAL A 107 3.88 3.41 -1.96
C VAL A 107 3.90 4.02 -3.35
N ALA A 108 3.55 5.30 -3.46
CA ALA A 108 3.46 6.05 -4.72
C ALA A 108 2.66 5.31 -5.82
N ALA A 109 1.60 4.61 -5.41
CA ALA A 109 0.68 3.91 -6.31
C ALA A 109 -0.72 3.83 -5.68
N THR A 110 -1.73 4.36 -6.36
CA THR A 110 -3.14 4.23 -5.96
C THR A 110 -3.75 2.97 -6.60
N VAL A 111 -5.03 2.97 -6.95
CA VAL A 111 -5.68 1.88 -7.69
C VAL A 111 -5.74 2.24 -9.18
N HIS A 112 -5.26 1.36 -10.06
CA HIS A 112 -5.33 1.59 -11.50
C HIS A 112 -6.67 1.15 -12.09
N GLU A 113 -7.07 1.79 -13.21
CA GLU A 113 -8.37 1.56 -13.83
C GLU A 113 -8.73 0.09 -14.11
N PRO A 114 -7.88 -0.74 -14.73
CA PRO A 114 -8.23 -2.13 -14.97
C PRO A 114 -8.49 -2.94 -13.70
N MET A 115 -7.82 -2.63 -12.58
CA MET A 115 -8.08 -3.29 -11.30
C MET A 115 -9.38 -2.80 -10.68
N PHE A 116 -9.65 -1.48 -10.74
CA PHE A 116 -10.87 -0.87 -10.21
C PHE A 116 -12.13 -1.38 -10.92
N SER A 117 -12.08 -1.47 -12.26
CA SER A 117 -13.18 -1.96 -13.09
C SER A 117 -13.29 -3.49 -13.10
N GLY A 118 -12.29 -4.16 -12.55
CA GLY A 118 -12.19 -5.61 -12.52
C GLY A 118 -12.90 -6.24 -11.31
N LYS A 119 -12.48 -7.46 -11.00
CA LYS A 119 -13.01 -8.20 -9.86
C LYS A 119 -12.34 -7.74 -8.57
N ALA A 120 -13.14 -7.36 -7.58
CA ALA A 120 -12.64 -7.05 -6.24
C ALA A 120 -11.92 -8.25 -5.60
N PRO A 121 -11.01 -8.02 -4.64
CA PRO A 121 -10.33 -9.07 -3.90
C PRO A 121 -11.33 -10.09 -3.33
N ALA A 122 -11.04 -11.38 -3.42
CA ALA A 122 -11.93 -12.42 -2.92
C ALA A 122 -11.92 -12.51 -1.38
N GLU A 123 -10.80 -12.12 -0.77
CA GLU A 123 -10.61 -12.14 0.69
C GLU A 123 -10.15 -10.77 1.19
N PRO A 124 -10.56 -10.38 2.42
CA PRO A 124 -10.09 -9.14 3.04
C PRO A 124 -8.58 -9.19 3.31
N VAL A 125 -7.89 -8.08 3.05
CA VAL A 125 -6.46 -7.92 3.34
C VAL A 125 -6.18 -6.54 3.94
N ALA A 126 -5.38 -6.47 5.00
CA ALA A 126 -4.95 -5.20 5.56
C ALA A 126 -4.17 -4.40 4.50
N ILE A 127 -4.55 -3.15 4.26
CA ILE A 127 -3.87 -2.33 3.25
C ILE A 127 -3.51 -0.94 3.76
N MET A 128 -2.29 -0.50 3.45
CA MET A 128 -1.85 0.87 3.67
C MET A 128 -1.35 1.49 2.37
N PHE A 129 -1.72 2.74 2.16
CA PHE A 129 -1.21 3.59 1.08
C PHE A 129 -0.26 4.63 1.66
N VAL A 130 0.86 4.89 0.97
CA VAL A 130 1.75 6.03 1.24
C VAL A 130 1.87 6.82 -0.05
N LEU A 131 1.27 8.00 -0.12
CA LEU A 131 1.08 8.73 -1.37
C LEU A 131 1.52 10.18 -1.25
N GLY A 132 2.34 10.64 -2.19
CA GLY A 132 2.57 12.07 -2.39
C GLY A 132 1.33 12.72 -3.02
N LYS A 133 0.82 13.80 -2.43
CA LYS A 133 -0.33 14.53 -2.97
C LYS A 133 0.01 15.29 -4.25
N ASP A 134 1.28 15.68 -4.38
CA ASP A 134 1.82 16.41 -5.53
C ASP A 134 2.66 15.50 -6.44
N ASP A 135 2.36 14.19 -6.44
CA ASP A 135 3.02 13.20 -7.29
C ASP A 135 2.78 13.51 -8.78
N PRO A 136 3.84 13.86 -9.55
CA PRO A 136 3.71 14.19 -10.97
C PRO A 136 3.66 12.97 -11.90
N VAL A 137 3.83 11.75 -11.35
CA VAL A 137 3.90 10.49 -12.13
C VAL A 137 2.60 9.71 -11.98
N VAL A 138 2.15 9.49 -10.74
CA VAL A 138 0.90 8.82 -10.42
C VAL A 138 -0.04 9.84 -9.76
N PRO A 139 -0.97 10.43 -10.53
CA PRO A 139 -1.75 11.56 -10.05
C PRO A 139 -2.70 11.14 -8.90
N PHE A 140 -2.61 11.85 -7.77
CA PHE A 140 -3.45 11.63 -6.59
C PHE A 140 -4.94 11.76 -6.89
N PHE A 141 -5.31 12.69 -7.78
CA PHE A 141 -6.69 12.97 -8.17
C PHE A 141 -7.17 12.13 -9.37
N GLY A 142 -6.43 11.10 -9.74
CA GLY A 142 -6.75 10.25 -10.89
C GLY A 142 -6.25 10.81 -12.21
N GLY A 143 -6.22 9.98 -13.24
CA GLY A 143 -5.78 10.33 -14.56
C GLY A 143 -4.65 9.46 -15.11
N ASP A 144 -3.96 9.98 -16.14
CA ASP A 144 -2.88 9.25 -16.81
C ASP A 144 -1.64 9.12 -15.91
N ILE A 145 -1.08 7.92 -15.84
CA ILE A 145 0.26 7.69 -15.27
C ILE A 145 1.28 8.11 -16.33
N GLU A 146 2.11 9.09 -16.01
CA GLU A 146 3.11 9.61 -16.95
C GLU A 146 4.51 9.65 -16.34
N LEU A 147 5.48 9.00 -16.99
CA LEU A 147 6.89 9.14 -16.66
C LEU A 147 7.67 9.50 -17.92
N ALA A 148 8.39 10.61 -17.89
CA ALA A 148 9.19 11.10 -19.01
C ALA A 148 8.37 11.19 -20.33
N ARG A 149 7.12 11.65 -20.26
CA ARG A 149 6.16 11.79 -21.38
C ARG A 149 5.69 10.45 -21.98
N LYS A 150 5.90 9.36 -21.29
CA LYS A 150 5.35 8.05 -21.66
C LYS A 150 4.17 7.72 -20.77
N LYS A 151 3.03 7.45 -21.39
CA LYS A 151 1.84 6.97 -20.67
C LYS A 151 2.00 5.50 -20.30
N ALA A 152 1.59 5.18 -19.09
CA ALA A 152 1.70 3.84 -18.51
C ALA A 152 0.38 3.38 -17.86
N GLY A 153 -0.75 3.72 -18.46
CA GLY A 153 -2.08 3.43 -17.95
C GLY A 153 -2.72 4.60 -17.22
N GLN A 154 -3.82 4.34 -16.53
CA GLN A 154 -4.58 5.33 -15.78
C GLN A 154 -4.86 4.84 -14.37
N VAL A 155 -4.99 5.77 -13.44
CA VAL A 155 -5.43 5.52 -12.07
C VAL A 155 -6.74 6.23 -11.78
N VAL A 156 -7.54 5.65 -10.88
CA VAL A 156 -8.72 6.31 -10.35
C VAL A 156 -8.31 7.36 -9.29
N PRO A 157 -9.16 8.37 -9.02
CA PRO A 157 -8.98 9.25 -7.88
C PRO A 157 -8.74 8.48 -6.59
N PHE A 158 -7.89 9.01 -5.71
CA PHE A 158 -7.53 8.39 -4.44
C PHE A 158 -8.74 7.86 -3.65
N ASP A 159 -9.79 8.68 -3.48
CA ASP A 159 -10.97 8.31 -2.70
C ASP A 159 -11.72 7.11 -3.29
N LEU A 160 -11.76 6.97 -4.62
CA LEU A 160 -12.32 5.79 -5.27
C LEU A 160 -11.45 4.55 -5.03
N GLY A 161 -10.13 4.71 -5.02
CA GLY A 161 -9.20 3.63 -4.68
C GLY A 161 -9.37 3.15 -3.23
N ILE A 162 -9.55 4.08 -2.29
CA ILE A 162 -9.87 3.75 -0.89
C ILE A 162 -11.20 2.99 -0.80
N ASN A 163 -12.25 3.48 -1.47
CA ASN A 163 -13.56 2.84 -1.47
C ASN A 163 -13.51 1.42 -2.05
N PHE A 164 -12.71 1.18 -3.09
CA PHE A 164 -12.49 -0.17 -3.65
C PHE A 164 -12.00 -1.15 -2.57
N TRP A 165 -11.03 -0.76 -1.76
CA TRP A 165 -10.48 -1.61 -0.70
C TRP A 165 -11.39 -1.70 0.53
N LEU A 166 -12.11 -0.64 0.88
CA LEU A 166 -13.14 -0.68 1.93
C LEU A 166 -14.24 -1.68 1.57
N GLN A 167 -14.73 -1.66 0.34
CA GLN A 167 -15.73 -2.63 -0.13
C GLN A 167 -15.21 -4.06 -0.11
N ALA A 168 -13.94 -4.27 -0.44
CA ALA A 168 -13.31 -5.58 -0.39
C ALA A 168 -13.18 -6.12 1.04
N ASN A 169 -12.79 -5.24 1.96
CA ASN A 169 -12.47 -5.62 3.34
C ASN A 169 -13.70 -5.73 4.26
N HIS A 170 -14.82 -5.09 3.89
CA HIS A 170 -16.02 -4.98 4.73
C HIS A 170 -17.29 -5.53 4.07
N ARG A 171 -17.18 -6.61 3.31
CA ARG A 171 -18.28 -7.23 2.56
C ARG A 171 -19.52 -7.62 3.39
N SER A 172 -19.35 -7.81 4.70
CA SER A 172 -20.43 -8.17 5.61
C SER A 172 -21.18 -6.97 6.21
N ALA A 173 -20.62 -5.75 6.08
CA ALA A 173 -21.30 -4.55 6.53
C ALA A 173 -22.32 -4.10 5.47
N ALA A 174 -23.60 -4.28 5.76
CA ALA A 174 -24.69 -4.07 4.81
C ALA A 174 -24.87 -2.61 4.33
N ASN A 175 -24.19 -1.65 4.95
CA ASN A 175 -24.22 -0.24 4.55
C ASN A 175 -22.84 0.39 4.72
N HIS A 176 -22.26 0.85 3.63
CA HIS A 176 -21.01 1.64 3.62
C HIS A 176 -21.13 3.02 4.31
N ALA A 177 -22.31 3.35 4.84
CA ALA A 177 -22.59 4.60 5.55
C ALA A 177 -21.90 4.69 6.92
N ASP A 178 -21.43 3.57 7.48
CA ASP A 178 -20.85 3.52 8.82
C ASP A 178 -19.31 3.47 8.86
N SER A 179 -18.65 3.77 7.75
CA SER A 179 -17.19 3.92 7.78
C SER A 179 -16.79 5.25 8.39
N GLN A 180 -16.07 5.21 9.50
CA GLN A 180 -15.47 6.40 10.10
C GLN A 180 -14.05 6.55 9.58
N CYS A 181 -13.68 7.78 9.19
CA CYS A 181 -12.32 8.14 8.86
C CYS A 181 -11.75 8.99 10.00
N VAL A 182 -10.76 8.45 10.69
CA VAL A 182 -10.00 9.22 11.67
C VAL A 182 -8.79 9.80 10.97
N GLU A 183 -8.73 11.13 10.92
CA GLU A 183 -7.62 11.87 10.34
C GLU A 183 -6.72 12.43 11.43
N THR A 184 -5.42 12.27 11.27
CA THR A 184 -4.40 12.79 12.17
C THR A 184 -3.26 13.41 11.38
N VAL A 185 -2.94 14.67 11.68
CA VAL A 185 -1.72 15.29 11.16
C VAL A 185 -0.56 14.82 12.01
N LEU A 186 0.42 14.16 11.40
CA LEU A 186 1.58 13.67 12.13
C LEU A 186 2.53 14.83 12.50
N PRO A 187 3.20 14.76 13.66
CA PRO A 187 4.23 15.75 14.01
C PRO A 187 5.39 15.68 13.02
N LEU A 188 6.11 16.79 12.88
CA LEU A 188 7.33 16.82 12.08
C LEU A 188 8.36 15.85 12.66
N LEU A 189 8.96 15.05 11.79
CA LEU A 189 10.00 14.09 12.16
C LEU A 189 11.41 14.73 12.12
N ALA A 190 11.60 15.71 11.26
CA ALA A 190 12.86 16.41 11.03
C ALA A 190 12.58 17.91 10.79
N ASP A 191 13.62 18.67 10.43
CA ASP A 191 13.48 20.07 10.03
C ASP A 191 12.43 20.19 8.90
N ASP A 192 11.67 21.29 8.94
CA ASP A 192 10.58 21.53 8.01
C ASP A 192 11.11 21.61 6.57
N ASP A 193 10.77 20.60 5.78
CA ASP A 193 11.11 20.49 4.36
C ASP A 193 9.99 21.01 3.44
N GLY A 194 8.95 21.61 4.01
CA GLY A 194 7.75 22.06 3.29
C GLY A 194 6.77 20.93 2.97
N THR A 195 6.95 19.75 3.55
CA THR A 195 5.98 18.64 3.44
C THR A 195 5.28 18.39 4.77
N ARG A 196 4.09 17.82 4.70
CA ARG A 196 3.30 17.44 5.88
C ARG A 196 2.65 16.09 5.65
N VAL A 197 2.52 15.28 6.70
CA VAL A 197 1.89 13.96 6.60
C VAL A 197 0.56 13.94 7.31
N VAL A 198 -0.46 13.55 6.57
CA VAL A 198 -1.82 13.32 7.07
C VAL A 198 -2.09 11.82 7.02
N LYS A 199 -2.29 11.22 8.19
CA LYS A 199 -2.65 9.82 8.33
C LYS A 199 -4.17 9.69 8.45
N ARG A 200 -4.77 8.87 7.59
CA ARG A 200 -6.18 8.50 7.63
C ARG A 200 -6.31 7.02 7.95
N VAL A 201 -7.10 6.71 8.96
CA VAL A 201 -7.47 5.34 9.32
C VAL A 201 -8.96 5.19 9.05
N TYR A 202 -9.30 4.24 8.21
CA TYR A 202 -10.68 3.95 7.86
C TYR A 202 -11.11 2.69 8.61
N GLU A 203 -12.07 2.85 9.50
CA GLU A 203 -12.64 1.78 10.31
C GLU A 203 -14.12 1.61 9.95
N VAL A 204 -14.57 0.37 9.83
CA VAL A 204 -15.98 0.06 9.66
C VAL A 204 -16.45 -0.63 10.92
N PHE A 205 -17.47 -0.06 11.55
CA PHE A 205 -18.12 -0.64 12.72
C PHE A 205 -19.32 -1.47 12.27
N GLY A 206 -19.45 -2.71 12.77
CA GLY A 206 -20.67 -3.47 12.56
C GLY A 206 -21.84 -2.78 13.28
N ASN A 207 -23.07 -2.97 12.75
CA ASN A 207 -24.29 -2.48 13.41
C ASN A 207 -24.28 -2.91 14.87
N SER A 208 -23.84 -2.03 15.78
CA SER A 208 -24.14 -2.17 17.20
C SER A 208 -25.64 -1.97 17.33
N GLU A 209 -26.33 -2.89 17.98
CA GLU A 209 -27.68 -2.63 18.48
C GLU A 209 -27.64 -1.25 19.15
N THR A 210 -28.41 -0.33 18.62
CA THR A 210 -28.57 1.01 19.19
C THR A 210 -29.07 0.88 20.62
N SER A 211 -28.19 0.90 21.59
CA SER A 211 -28.57 1.17 22.95
C SER A 211 -28.89 2.67 23.01
N GLU A 212 -30.18 2.99 23.02
CA GLU A 212 -30.65 4.29 23.45
C GLU A 212 -30.08 4.57 24.83
N CYS A 213 -29.21 5.54 24.95
CA CYS A 213 -28.96 6.39 26.11
C CYS A 213 -27.65 7.16 25.96
N ALA A 214 -27.70 8.42 25.58
CA ALA A 214 -26.91 9.44 26.24
C ALA A 214 -27.31 10.85 25.82
N GLU A 215 -27.76 11.62 26.73
CA GLU A 215 -28.01 13.08 26.67
C GLU A 215 -26.66 13.86 26.70
N SER A 216 -25.72 13.53 25.87
CA SER A 216 -24.49 14.35 25.63
C SER A 216 -24.03 14.07 24.22
N GLY A 217 -23.93 15.12 23.44
CA GLY A 217 -23.75 15.09 21.97
C GLY A 217 -22.45 14.48 21.41
N ASP A 218 -21.81 13.55 22.09
CA ASP A 218 -20.68 12.76 21.60
C ASP A 218 -21.17 11.35 21.28
N VAL A 219 -21.28 11.04 19.99
CA VAL A 219 -21.58 9.68 19.53
C VAL A 219 -20.33 8.83 19.71
N ALA A 220 -20.17 8.23 20.87
CA ALA A 220 -19.19 7.18 21.08
C ALA A 220 -19.71 5.89 20.40
N VAL A 221 -19.16 5.55 19.24
CA VAL A 221 -19.44 4.26 18.60
C VAL A 221 -18.76 3.16 19.41
N SER A 222 -19.56 2.44 20.21
CA SER A 222 -19.09 1.30 20.99
C SER A 222 -19.19 0.03 20.14
N GLY A 223 -18.10 -0.35 19.46
CA GLY A 223 -18.00 -1.61 18.72
C GLY A 223 -16.54 -1.93 18.41
N LYS A 224 -16.19 -3.21 18.31
CA LYS A 224 -14.87 -3.57 17.74
C LYS A 224 -14.95 -3.34 16.23
N PRO A 225 -13.88 -2.76 15.62
CA PRO A 225 -13.84 -2.61 14.18
C PRO A 225 -13.93 -3.99 13.51
N HIS A 226 -14.77 -4.10 12.50
CA HIS A 226 -14.93 -5.31 11.71
C HIS A 226 -14.10 -5.25 10.43
N GLY A 227 -13.47 -6.38 10.06
CA GLY A 227 -12.71 -6.50 8.83
C GLY A 227 -11.24 -6.13 8.97
N LYS A 228 -10.57 -5.97 7.83
CA LYS A 228 -9.15 -5.62 7.78
C LYS A 228 -8.97 -4.11 7.59
N PRO A 229 -7.99 -3.47 8.26
CA PRO A 229 -7.81 -2.02 8.20
C PRO A 229 -7.45 -1.52 6.81
N VAL A 230 -7.96 -0.34 6.46
CA VAL A 230 -7.52 0.47 5.33
C VAL A 230 -6.91 1.75 5.89
N VAL A 231 -5.65 2.01 5.57
CA VAL A 231 -4.90 3.16 6.08
C VAL A 231 -4.32 3.95 4.91
N ALA A 232 -4.27 5.26 5.03
CA ALA A 232 -3.57 6.11 4.08
C ALA A 232 -2.67 7.12 4.80
N CYS A 233 -1.41 7.21 4.39
CA CYS A 233 -0.47 8.25 4.77
C CYS A 233 -0.26 9.16 3.56
N ILE A 234 -0.88 10.34 3.60
CA ILE A 234 -0.86 11.32 2.51
C ILE A 234 0.22 12.34 2.82
N VAL A 235 1.20 12.47 1.94
CA VAL A 235 2.30 13.43 2.06
C VAL A 235 1.95 14.66 1.23
N GLU A 236 1.44 15.70 1.87
CA GLU A 236 1.19 17.00 1.25
C GLU A 236 2.53 17.65 0.89
N GLY A 237 2.66 18.19 -0.32
CA GLY A 237 3.94 18.67 -0.88
C GLY A 237 4.90 17.54 -1.33
N GLY A 238 4.56 16.29 -1.09
CA GLY A 238 5.36 15.12 -1.47
C GLY A 238 5.09 14.66 -2.90
N GLY A 239 6.13 14.11 -3.54
CA GLY A 239 6.09 13.60 -4.89
C GLY A 239 6.05 12.06 -4.98
N HIS A 240 6.48 11.55 -6.14
CA HIS A 240 6.61 10.13 -6.46
C HIS A 240 7.84 9.53 -5.80
N ALA A 241 7.77 9.28 -4.50
CA ALA A 241 8.94 8.95 -3.70
C ALA A 241 8.62 7.94 -2.58
N TRP A 242 9.68 7.44 -1.95
CA TRP A 242 9.63 6.71 -0.69
C TRP A 242 10.03 7.70 0.41
N PRO A 243 9.09 8.26 1.19
CA PRO A 243 9.43 9.22 2.24
C PRO A 243 10.50 8.68 3.20
N CYS A 244 11.43 9.52 3.60
CA CYS A 244 12.68 9.21 4.31
C CYS A 244 13.64 8.30 3.54
N GLY A 245 13.32 7.90 2.31
CA GLY A 245 14.27 7.28 1.40
C GLY A 245 15.16 8.33 0.72
N TRP A 246 16.07 7.89 -0.11
CA TRP A 246 16.89 8.81 -0.90
C TRP A 246 16.14 9.31 -2.16
N GLN A 247 16.46 10.55 -2.59
CA GLN A 247 15.91 11.14 -3.82
C GLN A 247 16.48 10.42 -5.04
N TYR A 248 15.85 9.33 -5.49
CA TYR A 248 16.38 8.42 -6.53
C TYR A 248 16.31 8.98 -7.95
N TYR A 249 15.58 10.07 -8.15
CA TYR A 249 15.53 10.79 -9.42
C TYR A 249 15.38 12.30 -9.17
N ARG A 250 15.58 13.11 -10.21
CA ARG A 250 15.52 14.57 -10.07
C ARG A 250 14.13 15.03 -9.63
N GLU A 251 14.07 15.89 -8.62
CA GLU A 251 12.82 16.41 -8.05
C GLU A 251 11.85 16.99 -9.11
N LYS A 252 12.37 17.70 -10.13
CA LYS A 252 11.53 18.24 -11.21
C LYS A 252 10.73 17.19 -12.00
N PHE A 253 11.06 15.90 -11.88
CA PHE A 253 10.37 14.81 -12.60
C PHE A 253 9.54 13.92 -11.70
N ILE A 254 9.94 13.75 -10.45
CA ILE A 254 9.25 12.87 -9.51
C ILE A 254 8.70 13.61 -8.29
N GLY A 255 8.90 14.94 -8.20
CA GLY A 255 8.56 15.70 -7.00
C GLY A 255 9.53 15.46 -5.85
N LYS A 256 9.21 16.01 -4.71
CA LYS A 256 10.04 15.99 -3.51
C LYS A 256 9.92 14.67 -2.75
N THR A 257 11.03 14.15 -2.24
CA THR A 257 11.05 13.09 -1.23
C THR A 257 10.96 13.74 0.15
N SER A 258 9.87 13.52 0.86
CA SER A 258 9.67 14.03 2.22
C SER A 258 10.61 13.35 3.21
N VAL A 259 11.10 14.12 4.18
CA VAL A 259 11.83 13.60 5.36
C VAL A 259 10.96 13.55 6.62
N GLN A 260 9.65 13.77 6.49
CA GLN A 260 8.72 13.87 7.59
C GLN A 260 8.00 12.54 7.93
N PHE A 261 8.35 11.44 7.26
CA PHE A 261 7.66 10.16 7.45
C PHE A 261 8.59 8.98 7.19
N ASP A 262 9.01 8.31 8.25
CA ASP A 262 9.78 7.05 8.11
C ASP A 262 8.85 5.92 7.61
N THR A 263 8.78 5.84 6.29
CA THR A 263 7.91 4.88 5.59
C THR A 263 8.24 3.45 5.96
N SER A 264 9.52 3.11 6.07
CA SER A 264 9.94 1.73 6.32
C SER A 264 9.53 1.26 7.71
N SER A 265 9.78 2.06 8.74
CA SER A 265 9.36 1.76 10.10
C SER A 265 7.83 1.70 10.24
N GLU A 266 7.11 2.61 9.59
CA GLU A 266 5.64 2.62 9.62
C GLU A 266 5.04 1.41 8.89
N ILE A 267 5.63 0.97 7.77
CA ILE A 267 5.24 -0.27 7.08
C ILE A 267 5.38 -1.48 8.02
N VAL A 268 6.52 -1.62 8.66
CA VAL A 268 6.76 -2.73 9.58
C VAL A 268 5.75 -2.69 10.74
N ARG A 269 5.55 -1.51 11.34
CA ARG A 269 4.57 -1.33 12.40
C ARG A 269 3.15 -1.71 11.96
N PHE A 270 2.71 -1.19 10.80
CA PHE A 270 1.38 -1.50 10.26
C PHE A 270 1.19 -3.00 10.01
N LEU A 271 2.12 -3.64 9.30
CA LEU A 271 1.97 -5.02 8.87
C LEU A 271 2.08 -6.02 10.03
N PHE A 272 2.98 -5.80 10.97
CA PHE A 272 3.22 -6.76 12.04
C PHE A 272 2.36 -6.53 13.30
N GLU A 273 1.79 -5.34 13.48
CA GLU A 273 0.90 -5.02 14.61
C GLU A 273 -0.60 -5.14 14.24
N SER A 274 -1.01 -4.68 13.05
CA SER A 274 -2.41 -4.63 12.63
C SER A 274 -2.99 -5.98 12.16
N THR A 275 -2.16 -7.02 12.10
CA THR A 275 -2.55 -8.36 11.61
C THR A 275 -2.47 -9.45 12.70
N LYS A 276 -2.37 -9.02 13.96
CA LYS A 276 -2.40 -9.93 15.11
C LYS A 276 -3.77 -10.51 15.38
#